data_eb86b91ccaf9b0ea16e0142346430450
#
_entry.id   eb86b91ccaf9b0ea16e0142346430450
#
_cell.length_a   1.000
_cell.length_b   1.000
_cell.length_c   1.000
_cell.angle_alpha   90.00
_cell.angle_beta   90.00
_cell.angle_gamma   90.00
#
_symmetry.space_group_name_H-M   'P 1'
#
loop_
_entity.id
_entity.type
_entity.pdbx_description
1 polymer ?
#
loop_
_entity_poly.entity_id
_entity_poly.type
_entity_poly.pdbx_seq_one_letter_code
_entity_poly.pdbx_strand_id
1 'polypeptide(L)'
;MYANQVLALRGQHITAAQFVEFARRIGPPQPHVIDQFHHPEDPNILILSNVKKDGKPTGLQDAGSYFHTDYSYLPVPARATTLYSRVVPKVGGDTLFANQQAAYDNL
;
A
#
# COMPACT_ATOMS: atom_id res chain seq x y z
N MET A 1 7.10 5.01 -15.65
CA MET A 1 6.51 3.97 -14.80
C MET A 1 6.97 2.57 -15.20
N TYR A 2 6.96 2.22 -16.47
CA TYR A 2 7.34 0.84 -16.89
C TYR A 2 8.85 0.54 -16.84
N ALA A 3 9.70 1.55 -16.88
CA ALA A 3 11.15 1.35 -16.75
C ALA A 3 11.59 1.15 -15.28
N ASN A 4 10.80 1.66 -14.33
CA ASN A 4 11.04 1.55 -12.90
C ASN A 4 9.77 1.02 -12.23
N GLN A 5 9.82 -0.16 -11.67
CA GLN A 5 8.67 -0.83 -11.07
C GLN A 5 8.25 -0.22 -9.73
N VAL A 6 9.16 0.53 -9.11
CA VAL A 6 8.92 1.27 -7.86
C VAL A 6 9.27 2.73 -8.06
N LEU A 7 8.42 3.62 -7.56
CA LEU A 7 8.62 5.06 -7.57
C LEU A 7 8.42 5.61 -6.16
N ALA A 8 9.41 6.33 -5.64
CA ALA A 8 9.32 7.00 -4.36
C ALA A 8 9.19 8.53 -4.54
N LEU A 9 8.10 9.11 -4.07
CA LEU A 9 7.84 10.53 -4.05
C LEU A 9 8.05 11.07 -2.63
N ARG A 10 9.21 11.65 -2.38
CA ARG A 10 9.60 12.11 -1.04
C ARG A 10 8.99 13.47 -0.69
N GLY A 11 8.90 13.77 0.61
CA GLY A 11 8.49 15.09 1.12
C GLY A 11 7.03 15.45 0.86
N GLN A 12 6.15 14.47 0.73
CA GLN A 12 4.74 14.71 0.47
C GLN A 12 3.96 14.92 1.77
N HIS A 13 3.14 15.97 1.82
CA HIS A 13 2.23 16.29 2.91
C HIS A 13 0.82 16.45 2.33
N ILE A 14 0.10 15.36 2.25
CA ILE A 14 -1.19 15.29 1.58
C ILE A 14 -2.30 14.79 2.51
N THR A 15 -3.53 15.21 2.23
CA THR A 15 -4.73 14.70 2.90
C THR A 15 -5.15 13.34 2.34
N ALA A 16 -6.06 12.64 3.04
CA ALA A 16 -6.64 11.40 2.55
C ALA A 16 -7.30 11.58 1.16
N ALA A 17 -8.05 12.66 0.97
CA ALA A 17 -8.69 12.97 -0.31
C ALA A 17 -7.67 13.19 -1.44
N GLN A 18 -6.59 13.90 -1.17
CA GLN A 18 -5.50 14.11 -2.14
C GLN A 18 -4.77 12.81 -2.48
N PHE A 19 -4.61 11.92 -1.51
CA PHE A 19 -4.02 10.62 -1.73
C PHE A 19 -4.88 9.75 -2.67
N VAL A 20 -6.19 9.70 -2.44
CA VAL A 20 -7.12 8.99 -3.32
C VAL A 20 -7.17 9.61 -4.71
N GLU A 21 -7.17 10.93 -4.82
CA GLU A 21 -7.14 11.62 -6.11
C GLU A 21 -5.86 11.31 -6.89
N PHE A 22 -4.72 11.23 -6.22
CA PHE A 22 -3.47 10.77 -6.83
C PHE A 22 -3.59 9.33 -7.35
N ALA A 23 -4.13 8.42 -6.55
CA ALA A 23 -4.34 7.03 -6.95
C ALA A 23 -5.26 6.92 -8.18
N ARG A 24 -6.32 7.73 -8.26
CA ARG A 24 -7.25 7.78 -9.40
C ARG A 24 -6.58 8.12 -10.73
N ARG A 25 -5.50 8.89 -10.72
CA ARG A 25 -4.71 9.20 -11.93
C ARG A 25 -3.95 7.99 -12.49
N ILE A 26 -3.71 6.98 -11.65
CA ILE A 26 -3.08 5.72 -12.07
C ILE A 26 -4.15 4.73 -12.55
N GLY A 27 -5.30 4.71 -11.91
CA GLY A 27 -6.43 3.86 -12.23
C GLY A 27 -7.56 3.99 -11.20
N PRO A 28 -8.70 3.34 -11.43
CA PRO A 28 -9.80 3.35 -10.45
C PRO A 28 -9.33 2.69 -9.15
N PRO A 29 -9.44 3.38 -7.99
CA PRO A 29 -9.13 2.78 -6.70
C PRO A 29 -10.02 1.58 -6.43
N GLN A 30 -9.45 0.57 -5.78
CA GLN A 30 -10.16 -0.63 -5.38
C GLN A 30 -10.15 -0.72 -3.85
N PRO A 31 -11.32 -0.72 -3.18
CA PRO A 31 -11.39 -0.93 -1.75
C PRO A 31 -10.79 -2.27 -1.36
N HIS A 32 -10.09 -2.31 -0.25
CA HIS A 32 -9.53 -3.55 0.27
C HIS A 32 -10.65 -4.47 0.78
N VAL A 33 -10.47 -5.78 0.63
CA VAL A 33 -11.45 -6.80 1.05
C VAL A 33 -11.66 -6.84 2.58
N ILE A 34 -10.68 -6.37 3.36
CA ILE A 34 -10.78 -6.22 4.82
C ILE A 34 -11.30 -4.82 5.12
N ASP A 35 -12.58 -4.68 5.41
CA ASP A 35 -13.27 -3.41 5.59
C ASP A 35 -13.08 -2.78 6.97
N GLN A 36 -12.83 -3.57 8.01
CA GLN A 36 -12.69 -3.10 9.39
C GLN A 36 -11.57 -2.08 9.62
N PHE A 37 -10.60 -2.00 8.70
CA PHE A 37 -9.47 -1.06 8.75
C PHE A 37 -9.49 -0.03 7.63
N HIS A 38 -10.62 0.15 6.96
CA HIS A 38 -10.80 1.24 6.02
C HIS A 38 -10.69 2.60 6.73
N HIS A 39 -10.12 3.57 6.03
CA HIS A 39 -10.02 4.93 6.55
C HIS A 39 -11.43 5.52 6.75
N PRO A 40 -11.70 6.23 7.87
CA PRO A 40 -13.03 6.77 8.14
C PRO A 40 -13.58 7.72 7.07
N GLU A 41 -12.69 8.45 6.39
CA GLU A 41 -13.08 9.42 5.37
C GLU A 41 -13.19 8.81 3.96
N ASP A 42 -12.49 7.69 3.67
CA ASP A 42 -12.51 7.07 2.35
C ASP A 42 -12.20 5.57 2.43
N PRO A 43 -13.15 4.69 2.04
CA PRO A 43 -12.98 3.23 2.08
C PRO A 43 -11.94 2.69 1.09
N ASN A 44 -11.47 3.50 0.14
CA ASN A 44 -10.39 3.13 -0.76
C ASN A 44 -9.01 3.15 -0.10
N ILE A 45 -8.92 3.62 1.15
CA ILE A 45 -7.68 3.65 1.93
C ILE A 45 -7.76 2.58 3.01
N LEU A 46 -6.79 1.68 3.02
CA LEU A 46 -6.55 0.75 4.12
C LEU A 46 -5.51 1.34 5.07
N ILE A 47 -5.82 1.32 6.36
CA ILE A 47 -4.87 1.76 7.40
C ILE A 47 -3.98 0.57 7.80
N LEU A 48 -2.67 0.74 7.63
CA LEU A 48 -1.65 -0.17 8.15
C LEU A 48 -1.04 0.43 9.41
N SER A 49 -1.17 -0.26 10.55
CA SER A 49 -0.69 0.27 11.82
C SER A 49 -0.50 -0.83 12.85
N ASN A 50 0.58 -0.76 13.61
CA ASN A 50 0.82 -1.57 14.79
C ASN A 50 0.39 -0.86 16.10
N VAL A 51 -0.15 0.36 15.98
CA VAL A 51 -0.62 1.15 17.13
C VAL A 51 -1.96 0.60 17.63
N LYS A 52 -2.08 0.50 18.94
CA LYS A 52 -3.35 0.17 19.62
C LYS A 52 -3.88 1.39 20.35
N LYS A 53 -5.18 1.61 20.29
CA LYS A 53 -5.89 2.60 21.08
C LYS A 53 -6.91 1.88 21.98
N ASP A 54 -6.86 2.10 23.27
CA ASP A 54 -7.71 1.42 24.26
C ASP A 54 -7.67 -0.12 24.13
N GLY A 55 -6.48 -0.67 23.87
CA GLY A 55 -6.24 -2.11 23.66
C GLY A 55 -6.70 -2.66 22.30
N LYS A 56 -7.32 -1.85 21.45
CA LYS A 56 -7.82 -2.24 20.13
C LYS A 56 -6.86 -1.82 19.01
N PRO A 57 -6.63 -2.65 17.99
CA PRO A 57 -5.82 -2.27 16.84
C PRO A 57 -6.46 -1.12 16.07
N THR A 58 -5.64 -0.15 15.62
CA THR A 58 -6.07 1.01 14.82
C THR A 58 -5.91 0.79 13.32
N GLY A 59 -5.29 -0.31 12.92
CA GLY A 59 -5.06 -0.67 11.53
C GLY A 59 -4.66 -2.13 11.40
N LEU A 60 -4.47 -2.59 10.17
CA LEU A 60 -3.97 -3.92 9.86
C LEU A 60 -2.49 -4.00 10.27
N GLN A 61 -2.16 -4.92 11.19
CA GLN A 61 -0.86 -4.97 11.84
C GLN A 61 0.20 -5.69 11.01
N ASP A 62 -0.13 -6.84 10.45
CA ASP A 62 0.80 -7.72 9.74
C ASP A 62 0.52 -7.78 8.24
N ALA A 63 0.49 -6.61 7.59
CA ALA A 63 0.37 -6.55 6.15
C ALA A 63 1.74 -6.79 5.50
N GLY A 64 1.91 -7.91 4.82
CA GLY A 64 3.08 -8.18 4.00
C GLY A 64 4.34 -8.62 4.74
N SER A 65 4.22 -9.54 5.69
CA SER A 65 5.36 -10.14 6.39
C SER A 65 6.22 -11.07 5.51
N TYR A 66 5.81 -11.33 4.29
CA TYR A 66 6.52 -12.11 3.27
C TYR A 66 6.35 -11.49 1.88
N PHE A 67 7.24 -11.82 0.93
CA PHE A 67 7.11 -11.34 -0.45
C PHE A 67 5.83 -11.85 -1.09
N HIS A 68 5.04 -10.96 -1.65
CA HIS A 68 3.76 -11.24 -2.30
C HIS A 68 3.47 -10.22 -3.40
N THR A 69 2.47 -10.49 -4.20
CA THR A 69 1.87 -9.54 -5.13
C THR A 69 0.44 -9.26 -4.68
N ASP A 70 0.10 -7.98 -4.55
CA ASP A 70 -1.23 -7.57 -4.13
C ASP A 70 -2.28 -7.98 -5.15
N TYR A 71 -3.40 -8.53 -4.64
CA TYR A 71 -4.57 -8.93 -5.44
C TYR A 71 -4.28 -9.93 -6.58
N SER A 72 -3.19 -10.67 -6.52
CA SER A 72 -2.86 -11.70 -7.53
C SER A 72 -3.91 -12.80 -7.65
N TYR A 73 -4.73 -12.99 -6.63
CA TYR A 73 -5.83 -13.97 -6.58
C TYR A 73 -7.14 -13.47 -7.21
N LEU A 74 -7.23 -12.19 -7.58
CA LEU A 74 -8.41 -11.65 -8.25
C LEU A 74 -8.35 -11.87 -9.77
N PRO A 75 -9.50 -12.03 -10.44
CA PRO A 75 -9.57 -12.11 -11.89
C PRO A 75 -8.94 -10.90 -12.61
N VAL A 76 -9.01 -9.73 -11.99
CA VAL A 76 -8.33 -8.51 -12.43
C VAL A 76 -7.42 -8.06 -11.29
N PRO A 77 -6.12 -8.32 -11.36
CA PRO A 77 -5.17 -7.91 -10.33
C PRO A 77 -4.99 -6.39 -10.32
N ALA A 78 -4.53 -5.86 -9.18
CA ALA A 78 -4.23 -4.45 -9.06
C ALA A 78 -3.09 -4.04 -10.01
N ARG A 79 -3.29 -2.96 -10.76
CA ARG A 79 -2.28 -2.40 -11.67
C ARG A 79 -1.11 -1.78 -10.91
N ALA A 80 -1.38 -1.19 -9.77
CA ALA A 80 -0.39 -0.57 -8.90
C ALA A 80 -0.92 -0.51 -7.48
N THR A 81 -0.01 -0.56 -6.50
CA THR A 81 -0.29 -0.27 -5.09
C THR A 81 0.36 1.05 -4.74
N THR A 82 -0.37 1.92 -4.06
CA THR A 82 0.16 3.19 -3.55
C THR A 82 0.22 3.14 -2.03
N LEU A 83 1.37 3.51 -1.47
CA LEU A 83 1.58 3.59 -0.02
C LEU A 83 1.90 5.04 0.36
N TYR A 84 1.27 5.54 1.42
CA TYR A 84 1.57 6.84 2.00
C TYR A 84 1.99 6.68 3.46
N SER A 85 3.27 6.89 3.73
CA SER A 85 3.84 6.79 5.07
C SER A 85 3.50 8.03 5.91
N ARG A 86 2.74 7.84 6.99
CA ARG A 86 2.37 8.89 7.96
C ARG A 86 3.39 8.99 9.10
N VAL A 87 3.90 7.84 9.52
CA VAL A 87 4.89 7.73 10.59
C VAL A 87 5.99 6.80 10.10
N VAL A 88 7.22 7.26 10.17
CA VAL A 88 8.40 6.51 9.74
C VAL A 88 9.29 6.28 10.96
N PRO A 89 9.71 5.04 11.27
CA PRO A 89 10.64 4.77 12.35
C PRO A 89 12.02 5.39 12.07
N LYS A 90 12.77 5.69 13.11
CA LYS A 90 14.15 6.23 12.96
C LYS A 90 15.12 5.20 12.39
N VAL A 91 14.88 3.92 12.63
CA VAL A 91 15.71 2.79 12.20
C VAL A 91 14.81 1.62 11.83
N GLY A 92 15.09 0.99 10.70
CA GLY A 92 14.34 -0.18 10.22
C GLY A 92 12.96 0.15 9.67
N GLY A 93 12.17 -0.87 9.45
CA GLY A 93 10.81 -0.75 8.87
C GLY A 93 10.81 -0.52 7.37
N ASP A 94 11.88 -0.90 6.68
CA ASP A 94 11.99 -0.76 5.23
C ASP A 94 10.98 -1.67 4.51
N THR A 95 10.38 -1.14 3.44
CA THR A 95 9.61 -1.95 2.50
C THR A 95 10.54 -2.51 1.43
N LEU A 96 10.62 -3.82 1.33
CA LEU A 96 11.47 -4.52 0.38
C LEU A 96 10.69 -4.88 -0.88
N PHE A 97 11.32 -4.73 -2.04
CA PHE A 97 10.72 -5.05 -3.33
C PHE A 97 11.60 -6.05 -4.08
N ALA A 98 10.97 -6.98 -4.80
CA ALA A 98 11.63 -7.91 -5.71
C ALA A 98 11.11 -7.72 -7.13
N ASN A 99 12.03 -7.66 -8.11
CA ASN A 99 11.68 -7.56 -9.52
C ASN A 99 11.31 -8.93 -10.08
N GLN A 100 10.00 -9.20 -10.19
CA GLN A 100 9.49 -10.48 -10.68
C GLN A 100 9.72 -10.69 -12.18
N GLN A 101 9.77 -9.62 -12.96
CA GLN A 101 10.11 -9.74 -14.38
C GLN A 101 11.57 -10.21 -14.54
N ALA A 102 12.50 -9.58 -13.84
CA ALA A 102 13.89 -10.01 -13.86
C ALA A 102 14.08 -11.45 -13.33
N ALA A 103 13.30 -11.84 -12.33
CA ALA A 103 13.28 -13.21 -11.85
C ALA A 103 12.82 -14.20 -12.93
N TYR A 104 11.76 -13.88 -13.64
CA TYR A 104 11.25 -14.69 -14.74
C TYR A 104 12.22 -14.77 -15.92
N ASP A 105 12.81 -13.64 -16.32
CA ASP A 105 13.75 -13.56 -17.44
C ASP A 105 15.07 -14.32 -17.18
N ASN A 106 15.37 -14.64 -15.91
CA ASN A 106 16.55 -15.41 -15.52
C ASN A 106 16.25 -16.90 -15.21
N LEU A 107 15.04 -17.36 -15.46
CA LEU A 107 14.72 -18.77 -15.43
C LEU A 107 15.30 -19.47 -16.66
#